data_f462a296a2bcb89166cf737074bd5a39
#
_entry.id   f462a296a2bcb89166cf737074bd5a39
#
_cell.length_a   1.000
_cell.length_b   1.000
_cell.length_c   1.000
_cell.angle_alpha   90.00
_cell.angle_beta   90.00
_cell.angle_gamma   90.00
#
_symmetry.space_group_name_H-M   'P 1'
#
loop_
_entity.id
_entity.type
_entity.pdbx_description
1 polymer ?
#
loop_
_entity_poly.entity_id
_entity_poly.type
_entity_poly.pdbx_seq_one_letter_code
_entity_poly.pdbx_strand_id
1 'polypeptide(L)' 'MIKILIADDQELIRESLKIILSTNNEFEVIDTVGSGKEVVESIRRHIPDIILMDVRMPDMDGVQCTKFVKEV' A
#
# COMPACT_ATOMS: atom_id res chain seq x y z
N MET A 1 13.37 2.67 -10.01
CA MET A 1 11.99 3.11 -9.68
C MET A 1 11.66 2.81 -8.23
N ILE A 2 10.92 3.70 -7.62
CA ILE A 2 10.44 3.50 -6.26
C ILE A 2 9.12 2.74 -6.33
N LYS A 3 9.07 1.55 -5.74
CA LYS A 3 7.88 0.70 -5.76
C LYS A 3 6.96 1.07 -4.61
N ILE A 4 5.71 1.37 -4.93
CA ILE A 4 4.73 1.85 -3.95
C ILE A 4 3.53 0.92 -3.90
N LEU A 5 3.15 0.53 -2.68
CA LEU A 5 1.91 -0.17 -2.40
C LEU A 5 0.95 0.84 -1.74
N ILE A 6 -0.27 0.93 -2.26
CA ILE A 6 -1.31 1.79 -1.69
C ILE A 6 -2.32 0.93 -0.95
N ALA A 7 -2.56 1.24 0.30
CA ALA A 7 -3.50 0.51 1.14
C ALA A 7 -4.49 1.47 1.79
N ASP A 8 -5.75 1.43 1.36
CA ASP A 8 -6.83 2.27 1.88
C ASP A 8 -8.15 1.54 1.65
N ASP A 9 -9.05 1.59 2.62
CA ASP A 9 -10.35 0.92 2.50
C ASP A 9 -11.31 1.66 1.55
N GLN A 10 -11.01 2.89 1.17
CA GLN A 10 -11.84 3.68 0.25
C GLN A 10 -11.28 3.58 -1.18
N GLU A 11 -12.07 2.96 -2.05
CA GLU A 11 -11.67 2.76 -3.45
C GLU A 11 -11.33 4.06 -4.16
N LEU A 12 -12.11 5.11 -3.94
CA LEU A 12 -11.87 6.41 -4.59
C LEU A 12 -10.50 6.98 -4.21
N ILE A 13 -10.12 6.84 -2.95
CA ILE A 13 -8.81 7.30 -2.48
C ILE A 13 -7.69 6.51 -3.15
N ARG A 14 -7.81 5.17 -3.19
CA ARG A 14 -6.82 4.32 -3.85
C ARG A 14 -6.62 4.72 -5.31
N GLU A 15 -7.72 4.90 -6.04
CA GLU A 15 -7.66 5.25 -7.46
C GLU A 15 -7.05 6.65 -7.67
N SER A 16 -7.42 7.60 -6.82
CA SER A 16 -6.87 8.97 -6.90
C SER A 16 -5.37 9.00 -6.65
N LEU A 17 -4.92 8.29 -5.62
CA LEU A 17 -3.49 8.22 -5.29
C LEU A 17 -2.70 7.53 -6.41
N LYS A 18 -3.24 6.47 -6.97
CA LYS A 18 -2.61 5.76 -8.08
C LYS A 18 -2.39 6.69 -9.27
N ILE A 19 -3.40 7.46 -9.64
CA ILE A 19 -3.31 8.41 -10.74
C ILE A 19 -2.25 9.46 -10.45
N ILE A 20 -2.29 10.07 -9.28
CA ILE A 20 -1.35 11.14 -8.88
C ILE A 20 0.08 10.63 -8.90
N LEU A 21 0.34 9.47 -8.30
CA LEU A 21 1.69 8.92 -8.22
C LEU A 21 2.20 8.46 -9.58
N SER A 22 1.31 8.00 -10.44
CA SER A 22 1.69 7.53 -11.77
C SER A 22 2.14 8.65 -12.71
N THR A 23 1.91 9.92 -12.36
CA THR A 23 2.41 11.04 -13.14
C THR A 23 3.91 11.25 -12.98
N ASN A 24 4.54 10.66 -11.96
CA ASN A 24 5.97 10.76 -11.72
C ASN A 24 6.65 9.47 -12.21
N ASN A 25 7.57 9.60 -13.15
CA ASN A 25 8.27 8.46 -13.75
C ASN A 25 9.16 7.69 -12.77
N GLU A 26 9.48 8.27 -11.62
CA GLU A 26 10.30 7.62 -10.61
C GLU A 26 9.49 6.67 -9.72
N PHE A 27 8.16 6.74 -9.78
CA PHE A 27 7.27 5.91 -8.96
C PHE A 27 6.61 4.82 -9.80
N GLU A 28 6.52 3.64 -9.19
CA GLU A 28 5.77 2.53 -9.76
C GLU A 28 4.78 2.03 -8.71
N VAL A 29 3.48 2.20 -8.96
CA VAL A 29 2.45 1.66 -8.08
C VAL A 29 2.30 0.18 -8.42
N ILE A 30 2.81 -0.68 -7.55
CA ILE A 30 2.83 -2.12 -7.82
C ILE A 30 1.52 -2.81 -7.46
N ASP A 31 0.76 -2.24 -6.52
CA ASP A 31 -0.52 -2.81 -6.12
C ASP A 31 -1.34 -1.77 -5.36
N THR A 32 -2.66 -1.98 -5.33
CA THR A 32 -3.59 -1.21 -4.50
C THR A 32 -4.48 -2.19 -3.77
N VAL A 33 -4.60 -2.06 -2.48
CA VAL A 33 -5.34 -3.00 -1.64
C VAL A 33 -6.28 -2.26 -0.70
N GLY A 34 -7.33 -2.94 -0.25
CA GLY A 34 -8.38 -2.34 0.56
C GLY A 34 -8.43 -2.82 2.00
N SER A 35 -7.52 -3.70 2.42
CA SER A 35 -7.52 -4.25 3.77
C SER A 35 -6.12 -4.59 4.23
N GLY A 36 -5.94 -4.72 5.55
CA GLY A 36 -4.65 -5.13 6.10
C GLY A 36 -4.26 -6.54 5.69
N LYS A 37 -5.24 -7.43 5.57
CA LYS A 37 -5.00 -8.79 5.09
C LYS A 37 -4.43 -8.79 3.67
N GLU A 38 -4.99 -7.96 2.81
CA GLU A 38 -4.49 -7.83 1.44
C GLU A 38 -3.09 -7.22 1.38
N VAL A 39 -2.75 -6.32 2.33
CA VAL A 39 -1.39 -5.77 2.44
C VAL A 39 -0.39 -6.90 2.65
N VAL A 40 -0.66 -7.78 3.60
CA VAL A 40 0.23 -8.91 3.91
C VAL A 40 0.39 -9.81 2.70
N GLU A 41 -0.70 -10.13 2.01
CA GLU A 41 -0.66 -10.97 0.82
C GLU A 41 0.14 -10.32 -0.31
N SER A 42 -0.03 -9.01 -0.50
CA SER A 42 0.69 -8.27 -1.54
C SER A 42 2.19 -8.24 -1.26
N ILE A 43 2.60 -8.02 -0.02
CA ILE A 43 4.00 -7.99 0.38
C ILE A 43 4.69 -9.32 0.10
N ARG A 44 3.99 -10.43 0.24
CA ARG A 44 4.53 -11.75 -0.05
C ARG A 44 4.84 -11.95 -1.53
N ARG A 45 4.10 -11.27 -2.41
CA ARG A 45 4.30 -11.36 -3.86
C ARG A 45 5.28 -10.33 -4.37
N HIS A 46 5.22 -9.13 -3.80
CA HIS A 46 6.02 -7.99 -4.25
C HIS A 46 6.46 -7.19 -3.03
N ILE A 47 7.75 -6.97 -2.89
CA ILE A 47 8.28 -6.16 -1.77
C ILE A 47 8.31 -4.70 -2.22
N PRO A 48 7.47 -3.83 -1.63
CA PRO A 48 7.48 -2.42 -1.97
C PRO A 48 8.61 -1.68 -1.25
N ASP A 49 9.01 -0.55 -1.79
CA ASP A 49 9.92 0.37 -1.12
C ASP A 49 9.17 1.25 -0.11
N ILE A 50 7.93 1.60 -0.45
CA ILE A 50 7.08 2.47 0.36
C ILE A 50 5.66 1.90 0.38
N ILE A 51 5.03 1.96 1.54
CA ILE A 51 3.59 1.67 1.68
C ILE A 51 2.88 2.94 2.15
N LEU A 52 1.93 3.40 1.36
CA LEU A 52 1.00 4.46 1.77
C LEU A 52 -0.21 3.78 2.37
N MET A 53 -0.38 3.88 3.68
CA MET A 53 -1.36 3.09 4.41
C MET A 53 -2.29 3.97 5.26
N ASP A 54 -3.59 3.73 5.13
CA ASP A 54 -4.58 4.30 6.05
C ASP A 54 -4.58 3.46 7.33
N VAL A 55 -4.27 4.10 8.47
CA VAL A 55 -4.21 3.43 9.77
C VAL A 55 -5.58 2.99 10.29
N ARG A 56 -6.66 3.42 9.64
CA ARG A 56 -8.04 3.13 10.05
C ARG A 56 -8.67 1.96 9.31
N MET A 57 -7.86 1.13 8.67
CA MET A 57 -8.39 -0.05 7.98
C MET A 57 -9.02 -1.04 8.99
N PRO A 58 -10.21 -1.59 8.67
CA PRO A 58 -11.02 -2.29 9.67
C PRO A 58 -10.48 -3.62 10.15
N ASP A 59 -9.73 -4.36 9.34
CA ASP A 59 -9.33 -5.72 9.66
C ASP A 59 -7.90 -5.83 10.20
N MET A 60 -7.16 -4.74 10.20
CA MET A 60 -5.79 -4.73 10.71
C MET A 60 -5.39 -3.32 11.08
N ASP A 61 -4.75 -3.17 12.24
CA ASP A 61 -4.16 -1.91 12.66
C ASP A 61 -3.02 -1.54 11.72
N GLY A 62 -3.01 -0.31 11.21
CA GLY A 62 -1.94 0.18 10.35
C GLY A 62 -0.56 0.10 10.99
N VAL A 63 -0.48 0.25 12.31
CA VAL A 63 0.77 0.11 13.05
C VAL A 63 1.30 -1.31 12.95
N GLN A 64 0.44 -2.32 13.05
CA GLN A 64 0.83 -3.72 12.90
C GLN A 64 1.32 -4.01 11.49
N CYS A 65 0.65 -3.49 10.47
CA CYS A 65 1.10 -3.63 9.09
C CYS A 65 2.48 -3.00 8.89
N THR A 66 2.67 -1.81 9.42
CA THR A 66 3.95 -1.10 9.32
C THR A 66 5.07 -1.89 9.99
N LYS A 67 4.80 -2.45 11.16
CA LYS A 67 5.76 -3.28 11.88
C LYS A 67 6.15 -4.51 11.07
N PHE A 68 5.15 -5.16 10.44
CA PHE A 68 5.40 -6.32 9.60
C PHE A 68 6.33 -5.96 8.42
N VAL A 69 6.09 -4.84 7.78
CA VAL A 69 6.91 -4.38 6.66
C VAL A 69 8.36 -4.14 7.08
N LYS A 70 8.56 -3.54 8.26
CA LYS A 70 9.92 -3.30 8.76
C LYS A 70 10.69 -4.58 9.03
N GLU A 71 10.00 -5.67 9.32
CA GLU A 71 10.64 -6.96 9.58
C GLU A 71 10.99 -7.71 8.30
N VAL A 72 10.40 -7.30 7.21
CA VAL A 72 10.65 -7.88 5.90
C VAL A 72 11.84 -7.21 5.24
#